data_3e7bf8dd74d6d36c736fb8bf736d0b3b
#
_entry.id   3e7bf8dd74d6d36c736fb8bf736d0b3b
#
_cell.length_a   1.000
_cell.length_b   1.000
_cell.length_c   1.000
_cell.angle_alpha   90.00
_cell.angle_beta   90.00
_cell.angle_gamma   90.00
#
_symmetry.space_group_name_H-M   'P 1'
#
loop_
_entity.id
_entity.type
_entity.pdbx_description
1 polymer ?
#
loop_
_entity_poly.entity_id
_entity_poly.type
_entity_poly.pdbx_seq_one_letter_code
_entity_poly.pdbx_strand_id
1 'polypeptide(L)'
;MAIARFPSIVLDCPDPVALATFYATMLDWEVKKHADDDGDWAEARSDYGQCLCFQQVVDYAAPVWPGQDRPQQMHLDVVVDDLDAAGAAVVELGATQHEHQPGTTFRVFLDPAGHPFCLCLS
;
A
#
# COMPACT_ATOMS: atom_id res chain seq x y z
N MET A 1 5.68 16.36 25.74
CA MET A 1 5.95 17.10 24.48
C MET A 1 6.61 16.17 23.46
N ALA A 2 6.08 16.14 22.24
CA ALA A 2 6.67 15.32 21.19
C ALA A 2 7.89 16.02 20.58
N ILE A 3 8.95 15.27 20.33
CA ILE A 3 10.16 15.77 19.65
C ILE A 3 9.89 15.94 18.15
N ALA A 4 9.02 15.10 17.56
CA ALA A 4 8.73 15.12 16.13
C ALA A 4 7.23 14.93 15.87
N ARG A 5 6.79 15.23 14.65
CA ARG A 5 5.38 15.20 14.25
C ARG A 5 5.27 14.70 12.81
N PHE A 6 4.05 14.29 12.45
CA PHE A 6 3.63 13.97 11.08
C PHE A 6 4.50 12.88 10.42
N PRO A 7 4.59 11.70 11.06
CA PRO A 7 5.34 10.63 10.43
C PRO A 7 4.68 10.22 9.11
N SER A 8 5.50 9.97 8.10
CA SER A 8 5.07 9.40 6.83
C SER A 8 5.60 7.99 6.73
N ILE A 9 4.83 7.11 6.10
CA ILE A 9 5.25 5.75 5.80
C ILE A 9 5.66 5.73 4.34
N VAL A 10 6.88 5.25 4.06
CA VAL A 10 7.45 5.23 2.70
C VAL A 10 7.59 3.79 2.24
N LEU A 11 7.03 3.49 1.07
CA LEU A 11 7.15 2.19 0.42
C LEU A 11 8.00 2.32 -0.84
N ASP A 12 8.90 1.37 -1.03
CA ASP A 12 9.66 1.26 -2.27
C ASP A 12 8.79 0.67 -3.38
N CYS A 13 9.02 1.09 -4.61
CA CYS A 13 8.25 0.61 -5.75
C CYS A 13 8.95 0.92 -7.07
N PRO A 14 8.53 0.29 -8.17
CA PRO A 14 9.06 0.66 -9.48
C PRO A 14 8.41 1.92 -10.06
N ASP A 15 7.14 2.19 -9.72
CA ASP A 15 6.37 3.32 -10.26
C ASP A 15 5.56 3.98 -9.14
N PRO A 16 6.07 5.08 -8.55
CA PRO A 16 5.42 5.73 -7.42
C PRO A 16 4.03 6.27 -7.73
N VAL A 17 3.82 6.83 -8.89
CA VAL A 17 2.51 7.39 -9.26
C VAL A 17 1.47 6.28 -9.38
N ALA A 18 1.82 5.16 -9.98
CA ALA A 18 0.91 4.03 -10.10
C ALA A 18 0.54 3.46 -8.72
N LEU A 19 1.53 3.30 -7.83
CA LEU A 19 1.27 2.78 -6.50
C LEU A 19 0.48 3.76 -5.63
N ALA A 20 0.81 5.06 -5.71
CA ALA A 20 0.04 6.10 -5.02
C ALA A 20 -1.42 6.12 -5.49
N THR A 21 -1.65 5.96 -6.79
CA THR A 21 -3.00 5.92 -7.36
C THR A 21 -3.79 4.71 -6.84
N PHE A 22 -3.13 3.55 -6.74
CA PHE A 22 -3.76 2.36 -6.18
C PHE A 22 -4.27 2.62 -4.75
N TYR A 23 -3.39 3.09 -3.87
CA TYR A 23 -3.77 3.33 -2.48
C TYR A 23 -4.75 4.49 -2.31
N ALA A 24 -4.56 5.57 -3.08
CA ALA A 24 -5.48 6.71 -3.03
C ALA A 24 -6.88 6.31 -3.48
N THR A 25 -7.00 5.48 -4.50
CA THR A 25 -8.31 5.01 -4.96
C THR A 25 -8.97 4.10 -3.92
N MET A 26 -8.21 3.18 -3.34
CA MET A 26 -8.72 2.28 -2.31
C MET A 26 -9.21 3.04 -1.07
N LEU A 27 -8.50 4.09 -0.67
CA LEU A 27 -8.74 4.83 0.57
C LEU A 27 -9.56 6.12 0.37
N ASP A 28 -9.87 6.46 -0.87
CA ASP A 28 -10.49 7.75 -1.24
C ASP A 28 -9.64 8.94 -0.79
N TRP A 29 -8.34 8.86 -1.07
CA TRP A 29 -7.36 9.91 -0.79
C TRP A 29 -6.92 10.59 -2.08
N GLU A 30 -6.16 11.68 -1.98
CA GLU A 30 -5.61 12.39 -3.12
C GLU A 30 -4.21 11.93 -3.45
N VAL A 31 -3.89 11.84 -4.74
CA VAL A 31 -2.51 11.67 -5.20
C VAL A 31 -1.85 13.03 -5.27
N LYS A 32 -0.68 13.17 -4.64
CA LYS A 32 0.16 14.36 -4.69
C LYS A 32 1.49 14.04 -5.35
N LYS A 33 1.87 14.87 -6.30
CA LYS A 33 3.20 14.85 -6.92
C LYS A 33 3.89 16.16 -6.58
N HIS A 34 5.20 16.10 -6.40
CA HIS A 34 5.98 17.32 -6.23
C HIS A 34 6.28 17.94 -7.60
N ALA A 35 6.27 19.27 -7.69
CA ALA A 35 6.45 19.97 -8.96
C ALA A 35 7.82 19.73 -9.60
N ASP A 36 8.83 19.42 -8.79
CA ASP A 36 10.20 19.19 -9.22
C ASP A 36 10.52 17.69 -9.38
N ASP A 37 9.47 16.86 -9.38
CA ASP A 37 9.63 15.43 -9.29
C ASP A 37 9.69 14.82 -10.70
N ASP A 38 10.77 14.10 -11.00
CA ASP A 38 10.95 13.36 -12.25
C ASP A 38 10.16 12.04 -12.26
N GLY A 39 9.26 11.85 -11.31
CA GLY A 39 8.45 10.64 -11.19
C GLY A 39 9.00 9.62 -10.22
N ASP A 40 10.03 9.96 -9.45
CA ASP A 40 10.66 9.07 -8.48
C ASP A 40 10.05 9.15 -7.07
N TRP A 41 9.02 10.00 -6.90
CA TRP A 41 8.32 10.15 -5.62
C TRP A 41 6.85 10.53 -5.87
N ALA A 42 5.95 9.96 -5.07
CA ALA A 42 4.54 10.33 -5.06
C ALA A 42 3.96 10.08 -3.66
N GLU A 43 2.81 10.67 -3.40
CA GLU A 43 2.12 10.53 -2.12
C GLU A 43 0.64 10.25 -2.33
N ALA A 44 0.06 9.44 -1.46
CA ALA A 44 -1.38 9.34 -1.26
C ALA A 44 -1.70 10.03 0.06
N ARG A 45 -2.54 11.06 0.04
CA ARG A 45 -2.74 11.94 1.19
C ARG A 45 -4.21 12.06 1.54
N SER A 46 -4.53 11.81 2.80
CA SER A 46 -5.87 12.02 3.35
C SER A 46 -6.12 13.51 3.63
N ASP A 47 -7.39 13.87 3.80
CA ASP A 47 -7.79 15.22 4.21
C ASP A 47 -7.60 15.45 5.72
N TYR A 48 -7.26 14.41 6.47
CA TYR A 48 -7.05 14.50 7.92
C TYR A 48 -5.59 14.29 8.33
N GLY A 49 -4.66 14.39 7.38
CA GLY A 49 -3.22 14.47 7.67
C GLY A 49 -2.44 13.17 7.60
N GLN A 50 -3.05 12.03 7.30
CA GLN A 50 -2.30 10.80 7.03
C GLN A 50 -1.72 10.82 5.63
N CYS A 51 -0.55 10.22 5.47
CA CYS A 51 0.16 10.19 4.21
C CYS A 51 0.89 8.87 4.05
N LEU A 52 0.72 8.27 2.87
CA LEU A 52 1.56 7.17 2.40
C LEU A 52 2.43 7.71 1.28
N CYS A 53 3.72 7.46 1.35
CA CYS A 53 4.68 7.93 0.36
C CYS A 53 5.25 6.76 -0.42
N PHE A 54 5.64 7.01 -1.64
CA PHE A 54 6.12 5.97 -2.55
C PHE A 54 7.38 6.48 -3.24
N GLN A 55 8.45 5.70 -3.13
CA GLN A 55 9.77 6.06 -3.64
C GLN A 55 10.18 5.08 -4.72
N GLN A 56 10.61 5.60 -5.86
CA GLN A 56 11.13 4.76 -6.91
C GLN A 56 12.46 4.14 -6.51
N VAL A 57 12.58 2.84 -6.74
CA VAL A 57 13.84 2.11 -6.56
C VAL A 57 14.21 1.49 -7.90
N VAL A 58 15.41 1.81 -8.38
CA VAL A 58 15.96 1.20 -9.59
C VAL A 58 16.24 -0.28 -9.29
N ASP A 59 15.88 -1.14 -10.22
CA ASP A 59 16.01 -2.60 -10.05
C ASP A 59 15.22 -3.12 -8.83
N TYR A 60 14.04 -2.57 -8.63
CA TYR A 60 13.16 -2.93 -7.53
C TYR A 60 12.91 -4.44 -7.48
N ALA A 61 13.11 -5.04 -6.32
CA ALA A 61 12.78 -6.44 -6.05
C ALA A 61 11.65 -6.48 -5.01
N ALA A 62 10.50 -7.03 -5.42
CA ALA A 62 9.35 -7.12 -4.53
C ALA A 62 9.66 -8.05 -3.35
N PRO A 63 9.05 -7.81 -2.16
CA PRO A 63 9.16 -8.74 -1.05
C PRO A 63 8.54 -10.09 -1.42
N VAL A 64 9.01 -11.14 -0.75
CA VAL A 64 8.44 -12.49 -0.88
C VAL A 64 7.90 -12.88 0.49
N TRP A 65 6.62 -12.67 0.67
CA TRP A 65 5.94 -12.98 1.92
C TRP A 65 5.25 -14.36 1.80
N PRO A 66 5.21 -15.17 2.85
CA PRO A 66 5.68 -14.93 4.22
C PRO A 66 7.14 -15.30 4.48
N GLY A 67 7.92 -15.65 3.48
CA GLY A 67 9.33 -15.97 3.63
C GLY A 67 10.16 -14.79 4.11
N GLN A 68 11.43 -15.06 4.47
CA GLN A 68 12.32 -14.06 5.04
C GLN A 68 13.54 -13.76 4.15
N ASP A 69 13.62 -14.36 2.95
CA ASP A 69 14.71 -14.05 2.00
C ASP A 69 14.61 -12.61 1.50
N ARG A 70 13.39 -12.17 1.21
CA ARG A 70 13.06 -10.77 0.96
C ARG A 70 11.79 -10.45 1.77
N PRO A 71 11.96 -10.11 3.05
CA PRO A 71 10.80 -9.90 3.91
C PRO A 71 9.98 -8.69 3.47
N GLN A 72 8.72 -8.67 3.88
CA GLN A 72 7.90 -7.47 3.70
C GLN A 72 8.56 -6.28 4.38
N GLN A 73 8.53 -5.11 3.75
CA GLN A 73 9.03 -3.88 4.39
C GLN A 73 8.12 -3.47 5.54
N MET A 74 6.83 -3.63 5.33
CA MET A 74 5.75 -3.41 6.27
C MET A 74 4.49 -4.02 5.66
N HIS A 75 3.40 -4.05 6.40
CA HIS A 75 2.09 -4.27 5.79
C HIS A 75 1.06 -3.32 6.39
N LEU A 76 0.04 -3.01 5.60
CA LEU A 76 -1.10 -2.23 6.06
C LEU A 76 -2.24 -3.17 6.37
N ASP A 77 -2.94 -2.87 7.46
CA ASP A 77 -4.25 -3.44 7.73
C ASP A 77 -5.28 -2.34 7.50
N VAL A 78 -6.23 -2.59 6.61
CA VAL A 78 -7.33 -1.65 6.37
C VAL A 78 -8.64 -2.33 6.70
N VAL A 79 -9.56 -1.58 7.30
CA VAL A 79 -10.83 -2.10 7.76
C VAL A 79 -11.85 -2.05 6.63
N VAL A 80 -12.56 -3.16 6.43
CA VAL A 80 -13.62 -3.28 5.43
C VAL A 80 -14.86 -3.88 6.08
N ASP A 81 -16.02 -3.67 5.46
CA ASP A 81 -17.28 -4.20 5.94
C ASP A 81 -17.55 -5.62 5.44
N ASP A 82 -17.08 -5.93 4.23
CA ASP A 82 -17.34 -7.21 3.54
C ASP A 82 -16.06 -7.66 2.83
N LEU A 83 -15.51 -8.78 3.26
CA LEU A 83 -14.25 -9.30 2.69
C LEU A 83 -14.40 -9.68 1.21
N ASP A 84 -15.51 -10.25 0.80
CA ASP A 84 -15.70 -10.66 -0.60
C ASP A 84 -15.83 -9.46 -1.52
N ALA A 85 -16.66 -8.50 -1.15
CA ALA A 85 -16.86 -7.29 -1.95
C ALA A 85 -15.60 -6.44 -2.03
N ALA A 86 -14.93 -6.23 -0.88
CA ALA A 86 -13.70 -5.46 -0.83
C ALA A 86 -12.56 -6.17 -1.59
N GLY A 87 -12.47 -7.50 -1.47
CA GLY A 87 -11.48 -8.28 -2.20
C GLY A 87 -11.64 -8.15 -3.70
N ALA A 88 -12.86 -8.26 -4.21
CA ALA A 88 -13.12 -8.06 -5.64
C ALA A 88 -12.74 -6.65 -6.09
N ALA A 89 -13.04 -5.64 -5.28
CA ALA A 89 -12.74 -4.25 -5.61
C ALA A 89 -11.24 -3.98 -5.68
N VAL A 90 -10.44 -4.48 -4.73
CA VAL A 90 -8.99 -4.24 -4.77
C VAL A 90 -8.30 -5.02 -5.88
N VAL A 91 -8.80 -6.20 -6.24
CA VAL A 91 -8.29 -6.95 -7.40
C VAL A 91 -8.55 -6.16 -8.69
N GLU A 92 -9.70 -5.54 -8.82
CA GLU A 92 -10.01 -4.69 -9.97
C GLU A 92 -9.06 -3.48 -10.06
N LEU A 93 -8.58 -2.97 -8.92
CA LEU A 93 -7.60 -1.89 -8.87
C LEU A 93 -6.16 -2.34 -9.19
N GLY A 94 -5.90 -3.64 -9.21
CA GLY A 94 -4.59 -4.18 -9.54
C GLY A 94 -3.94 -5.02 -8.45
N ALA A 95 -4.62 -5.28 -7.34
CA ALA A 95 -4.12 -6.16 -6.29
C ALA A 95 -4.26 -7.63 -6.71
N THR A 96 -3.46 -8.48 -6.09
CA THR A 96 -3.51 -9.93 -6.24
C THR A 96 -3.79 -10.55 -4.89
N GLN A 97 -4.79 -11.43 -4.81
CA GLN A 97 -5.02 -12.17 -3.57
C GLN A 97 -3.90 -13.18 -3.36
N HIS A 98 -3.31 -13.17 -2.18
CA HIS A 98 -2.23 -14.09 -1.86
C HIS A 98 -2.78 -15.51 -1.64
N GLU A 99 -2.04 -16.53 -2.03
CA GLU A 99 -2.47 -17.92 -1.83
C GLU A 99 -2.41 -18.35 -0.35
N HIS A 100 -1.48 -17.77 0.42
CA HIS A 100 -1.35 -18.06 1.85
C HIS A 100 -2.30 -17.15 2.65
N GLN A 101 -3.31 -17.77 3.28
CA GLN A 101 -4.33 -17.05 4.04
C GLN A 101 -4.35 -17.57 5.49
N PRO A 102 -3.61 -16.90 6.41
CA PRO A 102 -3.45 -17.42 7.76
C PRO A 102 -4.67 -17.21 8.68
N GLY A 103 -5.66 -16.44 8.26
CA GLY A 103 -6.81 -16.11 9.10
C GLY A 103 -8.15 -16.18 8.38
N THR A 104 -9.23 -16.00 9.16
CA THR A 104 -10.61 -16.05 8.65
C THR A 104 -11.34 -14.72 8.74
N THR A 105 -10.86 -13.78 9.58
CA THR A 105 -11.43 -12.44 9.75
C THR A 105 -10.67 -11.38 8.97
N PHE A 106 -9.68 -11.79 8.20
CA PHE A 106 -8.92 -10.93 7.32
C PHE A 106 -8.44 -11.73 6.12
N ARG A 107 -8.08 -11.04 5.05
CA ARG A 107 -7.48 -11.64 3.85
C ARG A 107 -6.25 -10.85 3.44
N VAL A 108 -5.23 -11.59 2.99
CA VAL A 108 -3.96 -11.01 2.55
C VAL A 108 -3.97 -10.85 1.03
N PHE A 109 -3.56 -9.66 0.59
CA PHE A 109 -3.40 -9.33 -0.81
C PHE A 109 -2.00 -8.75 -1.03
N LEU A 110 -1.57 -8.74 -2.27
CA LEU A 110 -0.37 -8.01 -2.70
C LEU A 110 -0.82 -6.80 -3.51
N ASP A 111 -0.20 -5.65 -3.24
CA ASP A 111 -0.44 -4.46 -4.05
C ASP A 111 0.28 -4.58 -5.41
N PRO A 112 0.12 -3.61 -6.33
CA PRO A 112 0.77 -3.70 -7.64
C PRO A 112 2.30 -3.76 -7.61
N ALA A 113 2.94 -3.35 -6.52
CA ALA A 113 4.39 -3.47 -6.33
C ALA A 113 4.79 -4.74 -5.58
N GLY A 114 3.82 -5.55 -5.14
CA GLY A 114 4.06 -6.80 -4.44
C GLY A 114 4.14 -6.69 -2.93
N HIS A 115 3.82 -5.54 -2.34
CA HIS A 115 3.77 -5.40 -0.88
C HIS A 115 2.51 -6.06 -0.34
N PRO A 116 2.62 -6.86 0.73
CA PRO A 116 1.44 -7.41 1.39
C PRO A 116 0.60 -6.34 2.08
N PHE A 117 -0.70 -6.48 2.02
CA PHE A 117 -1.64 -5.72 2.84
C PHE A 117 -2.84 -6.61 3.17
N CYS A 118 -3.55 -6.26 4.23
CA CYS A 118 -4.68 -7.05 4.69
C CYS A 118 -5.96 -6.24 4.65
N LEU A 119 -7.03 -6.87 4.18
CA LEU A 119 -8.39 -6.39 4.38
C LEU A 119 -8.91 -7.08 5.64
N CYS A 120 -9.34 -6.31 6.61
CA CYS A 120 -9.72 -6.81 7.93
C CYS A 120 -11.15 -6.42 8.28
N LEU A 121 -11.88 -7.35 8.87
CA LEU A 121 -13.14 -7.01 9.54
C LEU A 121 -12.82 -6.32 10.88
N SER A 122 -13.61 -5.34 11.24
CA SER A 122 -13.41 -4.62 12.50
C SER A 122 -13.85 -5.41 13.72
#